data_f2d4bea9abcf79530b1cc34afb633f40
#
_entry.id   f2d4bea9abcf79530b1cc34afb633f40
#
_cell.length_a   1.000
_cell.length_b   1.000
_cell.length_c   1.000
_cell.angle_alpha   90.00
_cell.angle_beta   90.00
_cell.angle_gamma   90.00
#
_symmetry.space_group_name_H-M   'P 1'
#
loop_
_entity.id
_entity.type
_entity.pdbx_description
1 polymer ?
#
loop_
_entity_poly.entity_id
_entity_poly.type
_entity_poly.pdbx_seq_one_letter_code
_entity_poly.pdbx_strand_id
1 'polypeptide(L)' 'MPTDFEPADIKALRESNHVSQPVFARYLNTSESTVQKWESGAKRPSGMALKLLSIVQKHGLAVLN' A
#
# COMPACT_ATOMS: atom_id res chain seq x y z
N MET A 1 11.52 10.11 10.70
CA MET A 1 11.67 8.83 10.00
C MET A 1 11.11 8.92 8.61
N PRO A 2 11.83 8.44 7.63
CA PRO A 2 11.27 8.44 6.28
C PRO A 2 10.04 7.54 6.23
N THR A 3 9.10 7.97 5.42
CA THR A 3 7.89 7.22 5.20
C THR A 3 7.87 6.64 3.78
N ASP A 4 9.06 6.51 3.21
CA ASP A 4 9.19 5.93 1.88
C ASP A 4 9.00 4.43 1.94
N PHE A 5 8.35 3.92 0.92
CA PHE A 5 8.15 2.49 0.75
C PHE A 5 8.79 2.07 -0.57
N GLU A 6 9.69 1.11 -0.50
CA GLU A 6 10.21 0.47 -1.69
C GLU A 6 9.15 -0.49 -2.25
N PRO A 7 9.24 -0.84 -3.54
CA PRO A 7 8.26 -1.77 -4.10
C PRO A 7 8.09 -3.06 -3.30
N ALA A 8 9.20 -3.64 -2.84
CA ALA A 8 9.16 -4.87 -2.05
C ALA A 8 8.47 -4.66 -0.70
N ASP A 9 8.60 -3.47 -0.12
CA ASP A 9 7.96 -3.16 1.15
C ASP A 9 6.44 -3.10 1.00
N ILE A 10 5.98 -2.54 -0.10
CA ILE A 10 4.54 -2.43 -0.37
C ILE A 10 3.94 -3.82 -0.57
N LYS A 11 4.61 -4.65 -1.35
CA LYS A 11 4.16 -6.01 -1.57
C LYS A 11 4.14 -6.80 -0.26
N ALA A 12 5.19 -6.69 0.55
CA ALA A 12 5.27 -7.38 1.82
C ALA A 12 4.16 -6.92 2.77
N LEU A 13 3.88 -5.63 2.79
CA LEU A 13 2.81 -5.09 3.62
C LEU A 13 1.45 -5.66 3.19
N ARG A 14 1.20 -5.70 1.88
CA ARG A 14 -0.04 -6.27 1.36
C ARG A 14 -0.15 -7.75 1.75
N GLU A 15 0.92 -8.51 1.53
CA GLU A 15 0.90 -9.94 1.81
C GLU A 15 0.76 -10.24 3.29
N SER A 16 1.33 -9.41 4.15
CA SER A 16 1.21 -9.60 5.59
C SER A 16 -0.22 -9.36 6.08
N ASN A 17 -1.01 -8.64 5.30
CA ASN A 17 -2.43 -8.43 5.59
C ASN A 17 -3.33 -9.42 4.84
N HIS A 18 -2.74 -10.36 4.10
CA HIS A 18 -3.45 -11.46 3.45
C HIS A 18 -4.51 -11.01 2.45
N VAL A 19 -4.21 -9.96 1.68
CA VAL A 19 -5.14 -9.45 0.68
C VAL A 19 -4.50 -9.42 -0.70
N SER A 20 -5.34 -9.52 -1.73
CA SER A 20 -4.94 -9.40 -3.11
C SER A 20 -4.70 -7.94 -3.48
N GLN A 21 -4.09 -7.71 -4.65
CA GLN A 21 -3.89 -6.34 -5.13
C GLN A 21 -5.19 -5.56 -5.29
N PRO A 22 -6.26 -6.14 -5.90
CA PRO A 22 -7.51 -5.38 -6.00
C PRO A 22 -8.12 -5.02 -4.65
N VAL A 23 -8.05 -5.95 -3.69
CA VAL A 23 -8.60 -5.69 -2.35
C VAL A 23 -7.78 -4.62 -1.64
N PHE A 24 -6.46 -4.71 -1.74
CA PHE A 24 -5.57 -3.70 -1.15
C PHE A 24 -5.87 -2.32 -1.72
N ALA A 25 -6.05 -2.25 -3.05
CA ALA A 25 -6.38 -1.01 -3.73
C ALA A 25 -7.68 -0.41 -3.21
N ARG A 26 -8.68 -1.24 -2.95
CA ARG A 26 -9.96 -0.77 -2.42
C ARG A 26 -9.81 -0.15 -1.03
N TYR A 27 -9.02 -0.79 -0.16
CA TYR A 27 -8.76 -0.23 1.16
C TYR A 27 -8.08 1.13 1.07
N LEU A 28 -7.19 1.29 0.10
CA LEU A 28 -6.42 2.53 -0.05
C LEU A 28 -7.10 3.54 -0.96
N ASN A 29 -8.32 3.23 -1.41
CA ASN A 29 -9.09 4.11 -2.28
C ASN A 29 -8.34 4.46 -3.56
N THR A 30 -7.75 3.45 -4.19
CA THR A 30 -7.01 3.62 -5.43
C THR A 30 -7.33 2.46 -6.37
N SER A 31 -6.69 2.41 -7.53
CA SER A 31 -6.94 1.36 -8.50
C SER A 31 -5.93 0.23 -8.34
N GLU A 32 -6.32 -0.97 -8.80
CA GLU A 32 -5.41 -2.10 -8.83
C GLU A 32 -4.19 -1.79 -9.68
N SER A 33 -4.38 -1.11 -10.80
CA SER A 33 -3.29 -0.70 -11.67
C SER A 33 -2.25 0.13 -10.92
N THR A 34 -2.70 1.03 -10.06
CA THR A 34 -1.80 1.85 -9.25
C THR A 34 -1.00 0.98 -8.29
N VAL A 35 -1.65 0.03 -7.62
CA VAL A 35 -0.96 -0.87 -6.70
C VAL A 35 0.08 -1.70 -7.46
N GLN A 36 -0.27 -2.20 -8.64
CA GLN A 36 0.66 -2.95 -9.47
C GLN A 36 1.90 -2.13 -9.81
N LYS A 37 1.70 -0.86 -10.15
CA LYS A 37 2.81 0.04 -10.47
C LYS A 37 3.69 0.29 -9.26
N TRP A 38 3.09 0.44 -8.09
CA TRP A 38 3.87 0.59 -6.85
C TRP A 38 4.74 -0.64 -6.60
N GLU A 39 4.17 -1.82 -6.77
CA GLU A 39 4.88 -3.07 -6.46
C GLU A 39 5.91 -3.44 -7.52
N SER A 40 5.77 -2.94 -8.73
CA SER A 40 6.73 -3.17 -9.80
C SER A 40 7.83 -2.09 -9.86
N GLY A 41 7.65 -0.99 -9.14
CA GLY A 41 8.58 0.12 -9.18
C GLY A 41 8.31 1.12 -10.30
N ALA A 42 7.26 0.91 -11.09
CA ALA A 42 6.93 1.81 -12.19
C ALA A 42 6.45 3.18 -11.70
N LYS A 43 5.91 3.22 -10.49
CA LYS A 43 5.42 4.46 -9.90
C LYS A 43 5.60 4.38 -8.39
N ARG A 44 5.94 5.51 -7.77
CA ARG A 44 6.07 5.55 -6.32
C ARG A 44 4.83 6.19 -5.70
N PRO A 45 4.38 5.66 -4.56
CA PRO A 45 3.31 6.34 -3.84
C PRO A 45 3.80 7.67 -3.29
N SER A 46 2.91 8.63 -3.21
CA SER A 46 3.24 9.95 -2.68
C SER A 46 2.04 10.53 -1.97
N GLY A 47 2.29 11.58 -1.18
CA GLY A 47 1.21 12.31 -0.51
C GLY A 47 0.35 11.42 0.36
N MET A 48 -0.95 11.46 0.14
CA MET A 48 -1.91 10.73 0.95
C MET A 48 -1.66 9.21 0.92
N ALA A 49 -1.17 8.69 -0.21
CA ALA A 49 -0.89 7.26 -0.31
C ALA A 49 0.19 6.83 0.68
N LEU A 50 1.25 7.63 0.81
CA LEU A 50 2.30 7.33 1.79
C LEU A 50 1.75 7.34 3.20
N LYS A 51 0.88 8.28 3.51
CA LYS A 51 0.26 8.38 4.82
C LYS A 51 -0.57 7.12 5.11
N LEU A 52 -1.38 6.70 4.15
CA LEU A 52 -2.22 5.51 4.32
C LEU A 52 -1.37 4.26 4.49
N LEU A 53 -0.31 4.12 3.70
CA LEU A 53 0.58 2.98 3.84
C LEU A 53 1.24 2.94 5.21
N SER A 54 1.64 4.10 5.73
CA SER A 54 2.23 4.18 7.07
C SER A 54 1.24 3.75 8.14
N ILE A 55 -0.02 4.15 8.01
CA ILE A 55 -1.07 3.78 8.95
C ILE A 55 -1.31 2.27 8.92
N VAL A 56 -1.37 1.70 7.72
CA VAL A 56 -1.55 0.25 7.56
C VAL A 56 -0.38 -0.51 8.17
N GLN A 57 0.83 -0.01 8.00
CA GLN A 57 2.01 -0.64 8.55
C GLN A 57 1.96 -0.70 10.08
N LYS A 58 1.45 0.35 10.69
CA LYS A 58 1.34 0.43 12.15
C LYS A 58 0.16 -0.35 12.71
N HIS A 59 -0.98 -0.29 12.05
CA HIS A 59 -2.25 -0.73 12.64
C HIS A 59 -2.98 -1.80 11.84
N GLY A 60 -2.52 -2.10 10.64
CA GLY A 60 -3.20 -3.07 9.76
C GLY A 60 -4.33 -2.43 8.97
N LEU A 61 -4.83 -3.18 7.99
CA LEU A 61 -5.86 -2.67 7.08
C LEU A 61 -7.19 -2.40 7.77
N ALA A 62 -7.48 -3.09 8.86
CA ALA A 62 -8.76 -2.93 9.55
C ALA A 62 -9.01 -1.49 9.98
N VAL A 63 -7.95 -0.72 10.20
CA VAL A 63 -8.08 0.69 10.60
C VAL A 63 -8.72 1.54 9.52
N LEU A 64 -8.65 1.10 8.27
CA LEU A 64 -9.21 1.84 7.13
C LEU A 64 -10.63 1.40 6.79
N ASN A 65 -11.15 0.47 7.52
CA ASN A 65 -12.46 -0.12 7.24
C ASN A 65 -13.60 0.79 7.70
#